data_0ef30ed04ab4f082f1eee30f3cc0e0d4
#
_entry.id   0ef30ed04ab4f082f1eee30f3cc0e0d4
#
_cell.length_a   1.000
_cell.length_b   1.000
_cell.length_c   1.000
_cell.angle_alpha   90.00
_cell.angle_beta   90.00
_cell.angle_gamma   90.00
#
_symmetry.space_group_name_H-M   'P 1'
#
loop_
_entity.id
_entity.type
_entity.pdbx_description
1 polymer ?
#
loop_
_entity_poly.entity_id
_entity_poly.type
_entity_poly.pdbx_seq_one_letter_code
_entity_poly.pdbx_strand_id
1 'polypeptide(L)'
;DGMQTFAGQNVGAGKFDRVGKGLASCFKIIAVYSIFSACVLGFGGRFLMGLFTSTETTIMIGSYYLIATAIGIFFNGIDYTFRFTLTGAGDATASTVLSVIGLVMRVGIAYVLAYFTPLGYIGIFIGTPASWALNSIFGMIRYKSGKWKEKCLIKQREVVEG
;
A
#
# COMPACT_ATOMS: atom_id res chain seq x y z
N ASP A 1 -2.98 -3.91 -10.70
CA ASP A 1 -3.19 -5.18 -11.44
C ASP A 1 -1.98 -5.61 -12.28
N GLY A 2 -1.28 -4.69 -12.99
CA GLY A 2 -0.14 -5.06 -13.84
C GLY A 2 0.96 -5.87 -13.13
N MET A 3 1.32 -5.52 -11.90
CA MET A 3 2.32 -6.28 -11.14
C MET A 3 1.85 -7.69 -10.76
N GLN A 4 0.58 -7.90 -10.51
CA GLN A 4 -0.02 -9.22 -10.25
C GLN A 4 0.13 -10.13 -11.45
N THR A 5 -0.27 -9.67 -12.64
CA THR A 5 -0.16 -10.42 -13.90
C THR A 5 1.31 -10.69 -14.22
N PHE A 6 2.17 -9.69 -14.10
CA PHE A 6 3.61 -9.83 -14.33
C PHE A 6 4.25 -10.85 -13.38
N ALA A 7 3.92 -10.80 -12.09
CA ALA A 7 4.40 -11.77 -11.11
C ALA A 7 3.92 -13.17 -11.46
N GLY A 8 2.62 -13.37 -11.75
CA GLY A 8 2.06 -14.67 -12.10
C GLY A 8 2.72 -15.30 -13.33
N GLN A 9 2.92 -14.53 -14.40
CA GLN A 9 3.57 -15.03 -15.62
C GLN A 9 5.03 -15.42 -15.37
N ASN A 10 5.80 -14.60 -14.65
CA ASN A 10 7.22 -14.88 -14.41
C ASN A 10 7.44 -16.01 -13.40
N VAL A 11 6.57 -16.11 -12.39
CA VAL A 11 6.58 -17.20 -11.43
C VAL A 11 6.20 -18.52 -12.12
N GLY A 12 5.15 -18.52 -12.94
CA GLY A 12 4.75 -19.69 -13.74
C GLY A 12 5.85 -20.18 -14.69
N ALA A 13 6.69 -19.26 -15.18
CA ALA A 13 7.86 -19.57 -16.00
C ALA A 13 9.14 -19.89 -15.20
N GLY A 14 9.09 -19.95 -13.86
CA GLY A 14 10.26 -20.18 -12.98
C GLY A 14 11.26 -19.01 -12.90
N LYS A 15 10.90 -17.84 -13.44
CA LYS A 15 11.81 -16.67 -13.57
C LYS A 15 11.68 -15.71 -12.38
N PHE A 16 11.97 -16.19 -11.18
CA PHE A 16 11.82 -15.43 -9.92
C PHE A 16 12.63 -14.13 -9.88
N ASP A 17 13.81 -14.10 -10.52
CA ASP A 17 14.64 -12.88 -10.58
C ASP A 17 13.95 -11.73 -11.31
N ARG A 18 13.12 -12.04 -12.32
CA ARG A 18 12.33 -11.03 -13.04
C ARG A 18 11.27 -10.40 -12.15
N VAL A 19 10.69 -11.16 -11.23
CA VAL A 19 9.72 -10.61 -10.26
C VAL A 19 10.37 -9.52 -9.41
N GLY A 20 11.59 -9.74 -8.93
CA GLY A 20 12.36 -8.74 -8.19
C GLY A 20 12.65 -7.47 -9.01
N LYS A 21 13.03 -7.63 -10.28
CA LYS A 21 13.26 -6.49 -11.20
C LYS A 21 11.96 -5.72 -11.48
N GLY A 22 10.85 -6.42 -11.67
CA GLY A 22 9.53 -5.81 -11.84
C GLY A 22 9.11 -4.99 -10.62
N LEU A 23 9.34 -5.54 -9.42
CA LEU A 23 9.07 -4.88 -8.16
C LEU A 23 9.88 -3.58 -8.00
N ALA A 24 11.17 -3.62 -8.33
CA ALA A 24 12.04 -2.43 -8.32
C ALA A 24 11.56 -1.36 -9.32
N SER A 25 11.07 -1.79 -10.51
CA SER A 25 10.49 -0.86 -11.49
C SER A 25 9.19 -0.24 -11.00
N CYS A 26 8.31 -1.02 -10.37
CA CYS A 26 7.09 -0.49 -9.73
C CYS A 26 7.43 0.55 -8.66
N PHE A 27 8.43 0.32 -7.83
CA PHE A 27 8.81 1.29 -6.79
C PHE A 27 9.30 2.62 -7.38
N LYS A 28 10.02 2.60 -8.50
CA LYS A 28 10.41 3.83 -9.20
C LYS A 28 9.19 4.60 -9.71
N ILE A 29 8.23 3.90 -10.31
CA ILE A 29 6.99 4.50 -10.81
C ILE A 29 6.18 5.10 -9.65
N ILE A 30 6.06 4.36 -8.54
CA ILE A 30 5.36 4.81 -7.33
C ILE A 30 6.04 6.06 -6.77
N ALA A 31 7.37 6.11 -6.72
CA ALA A 31 8.10 7.28 -6.22
C ALA A 31 7.79 8.53 -7.07
N VAL A 32 7.86 8.41 -8.40
CA VAL A 32 7.53 9.53 -9.30
C VAL A 32 6.07 9.95 -9.14
N TYR A 33 5.13 9.00 -9.13
CA TYR A 33 3.71 9.27 -8.94
C TYR A 33 3.43 9.93 -7.58
N SER A 34 4.08 9.47 -6.51
CA SER A 34 3.89 10.01 -5.16
C SER A 34 4.42 11.45 -5.05
N ILE A 35 5.56 11.76 -5.68
CA ILE A 35 6.08 13.13 -5.73
C ILE A 35 5.10 14.03 -6.48
N PHE A 36 4.61 13.61 -7.63
CA PHE A 36 3.61 14.36 -8.39
C PHE A 36 2.33 14.58 -7.57
N SER A 37 1.81 13.53 -6.96
CA SER A 37 0.61 13.62 -6.10
C SER A 37 0.84 14.53 -4.89
N ALA A 38 2.03 14.48 -4.27
CA ALA A 38 2.37 15.35 -3.15
C ALA A 38 2.41 16.82 -3.57
N CYS A 39 2.93 17.13 -4.75
CA CYS A 39 2.90 18.48 -5.29
C CYS A 39 1.46 18.97 -5.53
N VAL A 40 0.64 18.15 -6.19
CA VAL A 40 -0.77 18.51 -6.50
C VAL A 40 -1.59 18.71 -5.22
N LEU A 41 -1.51 17.77 -4.28
CA LEU A 41 -2.30 17.83 -3.05
C LEU A 41 -1.72 18.82 -2.03
N GLY A 42 -0.40 19.02 -2.01
CA GLY A 42 0.24 19.95 -1.11
C GLY A 42 -0.01 21.42 -1.51
N PHE A 43 0.20 21.74 -2.78
CA PHE A 43 -0.01 23.12 -3.26
C PHE A 43 -1.47 23.41 -3.64
N GLY A 44 -2.18 22.40 -4.18
CA GLY A 44 -3.57 22.54 -4.64
C GLY A 44 -4.61 22.20 -3.58
N GLY A 45 -4.23 21.72 -2.39
CA GLY A 45 -5.16 21.19 -1.40
C GLY A 45 -6.27 22.17 -0.98
N ARG A 46 -5.94 23.44 -0.74
CA ARG A 46 -6.93 24.46 -0.42
C ARG A 46 -7.90 24.74 -1.58
N PHE A 47 -7.40 24.83 -2.79
CA PHE A 47 -8.22 25.00 -3.98
C PHE A 47 -9.16 23.80 -4.18
N LEU A 48 -8.63 22.57 -4.08
CA LEU A 48 -9.44 21.37 -4.22
C LEU A 48 -10.54 21.29 -3.16
N MET A 49 -10.23 21.60 -1.91
CA MET A 49 -11.24 21.63 -0.84
C MET A 49 -12.28 22.73 -1.05
N GLY A 50 -11.87 23.87 -1.59
CA GLY A 50 -12.76 24.98 -1.90
C GLY A 50 -13.82 24.68 -2.98
N LEU A 51 -13.60 23.64 -3.81
CA LEU A 51 -14.59 23.15 -4.78
C LEU A 51 -15.77 22.42 -4.09
N PHE A 52 -15.58 21.91 -2.88
CA PHE A 52 -16.58 21.13 -2.15
C PHE A 52 -17.27 21.91 -1.04
N THR A 53 -16.64 22.94 -0.50
CA THR A 53 -17.19 23.74 0.61
C THR A 53 -16.68 25.18 0.58
N SER A 54 -17.51 26.09 1.10
CA SER A 54 -17.16 27.50 1.27
C SER A 54 -16.70 27.83 2.69
N THR A 55 -16.77 26.84 3.62
CA THR A 55 -16.43 27.06 5.02
C THR A 55 -14.92 27.01 5.21
N GLU A 56 -14.29 28.12 5.55
CA GLU A 56 -12.82 28.25 5.67
C GLU A 56 -12.20 27.25 6.62
N THR A 57 -12.83 26.99 7.78
CA THR A 57 -12.37 25.98 8.75
C THR A 57 -12.33 24.58 8.13
N THR A 58 -13.36 24.22 7.36
CA THR A 58 -13.42 22.90 6.70
C THR A 58 -12.37 22.79 5.59
N ILE A 59 -12.14 23.88 4.83
CA ILE A 59 -11.09 23.93 3.82
C ILE A 59 -9.71 23.71 4.45
N MET A 60 -9.45 24.38 5.56
CA MET A 60 -8.16 24.27 6.27
C MET A 60 -7.94 22.84 6.79
N ILE A 61 -8.92 22.28 7.50
CA ILE A 61 -8.82 20.90 8.06
C ILE A 61 -8.68 19.87 6.93
N GLY A 62 -9.49 19.99 5.88
CA GLY A 62 -9.41 19.11 4.71
C GLY A 62 -8.07 19.21 3.99
N SER A 63 -7.47 20.39 3.90
CA SER A 63 -6.14 20.57 3.31
C SER A 63 -5.06 19.82 4.09
N TYR A 64 -5.11 19.85 5.42
CA TYR A 64 -4.20 19.06 6.26
C TYR A 64 -4.37 17.55 6.05
N TYR A 65 -5.61 17.08 5.90
CA TYR A 65 -5.88 15.69 5.55
C TYR A 65 -5.30 15.32 4.18
N LEU A 66 -5.42 16.17 3.18
CA LEU A 66 -4.85 15.94 1.85
C LEU A 66 -3.32 15.87 1.89
N ILE A 67 -2.65 16.72 2.68
CA ILE A 67 -1.19 16.69 2.87
C ILE A 67 -0.77 15.38 3.56
N ALA A 68 -1.45 14.97 4.63
CA ALA A 68 -1.17 13.72 5.31
C ALA A 68 -1.36 12.51 4.37
N THR A 69 -2.41 12.53 3.57
CA THR A 69 -2.68 11.49 2.56
C THR A 69 -1.60 11.48 1.48
N ALA A 70 -1.14 12.65 1.02
CA ALA A 70 -0.09 12.76 -0.01
C ALA A 70 1.21 12.05 0.42
N ILE A 71 1.61 12.22 1.68
CA ILE A 71 2.75 11.50 2.26
C ILE A 71 2.48 9.99 2.29
N GLY A 72 1.25 9.60 2.62
CA GLY A 72 0.83 8.19 2.72
C GLY A 72 0.76 7.47 1.38
N ILE A 73 0.53 8.15 0.26
CA ILE A 73 0.38 7.55 -1.07
C ILE A 73 1.62 6.71 -1.44
N PHE A 74 2.82 7.15 -1.09
CA PHE A 74 4.05 6.40 -1.34
C PHE A 74 4.03 5.03 -0.63
N PHE A 75 3.73 5.01 0.65
CA PHE A 75 3.66 3.76 1.41
C PHE A 75 2.50 2.86 0.97
N ASN A 76 1.37 3.47 0.63
CA ASN A 76 0.23 2.75 0.06
C ASN A 76 0.61 2.04 -1.25
N GLY A 77 1.31 2.73 -2.15
CA GLY A 77 1.80 2.14 -3.40
C GLY A 77 2.74 0.94 -3.16
N ILE A 78 3.65 1.04 -2.19
CA ILE A 78 4.54 -0.05 -1.79
C ILE A 78 3.74 -1.23 -1.24
N ASP A 79 2.79 -0.99 -0.34
CA ASP A 79 1.92 -2.01 0.24
C ASP A 79 1.15 -2.77 -0.83
N TYR A 80 0.47 -2.06 -1.74
CA TYR A 80 -0.24 -2.68 -2.86
C TYR A 80 0.68 -3.49 -3.77
N THR A 81 1.89 -2.99 -4.04
CA THR A 81 2.84 -3.70 -4.91
C THR A 81 3.25 -5.04 -4.30
N PHE A 82 3.54 -5.11 -3.01
CA PHE A 82 3.83 -6.38 -2.35
C PHE A 82 2.62 -7.31 -2.37
N ARG A 83 1.43 -6.82 -2.05
CA ARG A 83 0.21 -7.65 -2.05
C ARG A 83 -0.12 -8.20 -3.42
N PHE A 84 -0.05 -7.39 -4.47
CA PHE A 84 -0.27 -7.86 -5.84
C PHE A 84 0.81 -8.83 -6.30
N THR A 85 2.07 -8.63 -5.90
CA THR A 85 3.14 -9.58 -6.18
C THR A 85 2.88 -10.93 -5.52
N LEU A 86 2.49 -10.95 -4.24
CA LEU A 86 2.16 -12.18 -3.51
C LEU A 86 0.95 -12.89 -4.12
N THR A 87 -0.10 -12.12 -4.46
CA THR A 87 -1.30 -12.68 -5.12
C THR A 87 -0.96 -13.30 -6.47
N GLY A 88 -0.19 -12.59 -7.30
CA GLY A 88 0.25 -13.09 -8.60
C GLY A 88 1.14 -14.32 -8.49
N ALA A 89 1.97 -14.39 -7.45
CA ALA A 89 2.81 -15.55 -7.15
C ALA A 89 2.05 -16.76 -6.56
N GLY A 90 0.72 -16.66 -6.38
CA GLY A 90 -0.10 -17.75 -5.84
C GLY A 90 -0.23 -17.74 -4.31
N ASP A 91 0.39 -16.79 -3.60
CA ASP A 91 0.25 -16.63 -2.14
C ASP A 91 -0.88 -15.66 -1.78
N ALA A 92 -2.08 -15.90 -2.34
CA ALA A 92 -3.26 -15.08 -2.11
C ALA A 92 -3.67 -15.01 -0.64
N THR A 93 -3.46 -16.09 0.12
CA THR A 93 -3.74 -16.13 1.56
C THR A 93 -2.92 -15.08 2.31
N ALA A 94 -1.61 -14.97 2.04
CA ALA A 94 -0.78 -13.95 2.69
C ALA A 94 -1.21 -12.54 2.29
N SER A 95 -1.58 -12.32 1.03
CA SER A 95 -2.12 -11.02 0.57
C SER A 95 -3.41 -10.65 1.29
N THR A 96 -4.33 -11.61 1.49
CA THR A 96 -5.58 -11.40 2.23
C THR A 96 -5.31 -11.08 3.71
N VAL A 97 -4.43 -11.84 4.35
CA VAL A 97 -4.03 -11.59 5.76
C VAL A 97 -3.44 -10.19 5.92
N LEU A 98 -2.54 -9.77 5.01
CA LEU A 98 -1.99 -8.42 5.01
C LEU A 98 -3.08 -7.35 4.84
N SER A 99 -4.11 -7.62 4.02
CA SER A 99 -5.25 -6.69 3.85
C SER A 99 -6.04 -6.52 5.14
N VAL A 100 -6.31 -7.63 5.85
CA VAL A 100 -7.02 -7.60 7.14
C VAL A 100 -6.18 -6.90 8.20
N ILE A 101 -4.90 -7.22 8.31
CA ILE A 101 -3.96 -6.55 9.23
C ILE A 101 -3.94 -5.06 8.97
N GLY A 102 -3.81 -4.63 7.70
CA GLY A 102 -3.80 -3.22 7.33
C GLY A 102 -5.09 -2.49 7.70
N LEU A 103 -6.26 -3.14 7.58
CA LEU A 103 -7.53 -2.58 8.00
C LEU A 103 -7.61 -2.41 9.52
N VAL A 104 -7.27 -3.45 10.27
CA VAL A 104 -7.28 -3.42 11.75
C VAL A 104 -6.29 -2.37 12.27
N MET A 105 -5.08 -2.31 11.70
CA MET A 105 -4.09 -1.31 12.08
C MET A 105 -4.55 0.12 11.77
N ARG A 106 -5.20 0.35 10.63
CA ARG A 106 -5.74 1.68 10.28
C ARG A 106 -6.71 2.18 11.33
N VAL A 107 -7.68 1.34 11.72
CA VAL A 107 -8.68 1.69 12.73
C VAL A 107 -8.03 1.82 14.10
N GLY A 108 -7.18 0.87 14.49
CA GLY A 108 -6.52 0.85 15.79
C GLY A 108 -5.59 2.05 16.00
N ILE A 109 -4.73 2.35 15.03
CA ILE A 109 -3.81 3.49 15.12
C ILE A 109 -4.58 4.81 15.16
N ALA A 110 -5.59 4.97 14.28
CA ALA A 110 -6.42 6.17 14.27
C ALA A 110 -7.14 6.37 15.60
N TYR A 111 -7.70 5.31 16.17
CA TYR A 111 -8.37 5.34 17.46
C TYR A 111 -7.40 5.71 18.61
N VAL A 112 -6.25 5.04 18.67
CA VAL A 112 -5.23 5.31 19.72
C VAL A 112 -4.74 6.75 19.63
N LEU A 113 -4.40 7.23 18.43
CA LEU A 113 -3.91 8.59 18.25
C LEU A 113 -4.98 9.64 18.54
N ALA A 114 -6.23 9.39 18.20
CA ALA A 114 -7.31 10.35 18.44
C ALA A 114 -7.74 10.42 19.91
N TYR A 115 -7.76 9.29 20.64
CA TYR A 115 -8.31 9.23 22.00
C TYR A 115 -7.26 9.32 23.09
N PHE A 116 -6.07 8.75 22.87
CA PHE A 116 -5.02 8.67 23.91
C PHE A 116 -3.90 9.69 23.72
N THR A 117 -3.98 10.53 22.69
CA THR A 117 -3.00 11.61 22.49
C THR A 117 -3.70 12.95 22.33
N PRO A 118 -3.02 14.09 22.58
CA PRO A 118 -3.58 15.42 22.39
C PRO A 118 -3.84 15.78 20.91
N LEU A 119 -3.61 14.86 19.98
CA LEU A 119 -3.76 15.10 18.53
C LEU A 119 -5.24 15.17 18.08
N GLY A 120 -6.17 14.55 18.83
CA GLY A 120 -7.60 14.55 18.46
C GLY A 120 -7.83 14.09 17.02
N TYR A 121 -8.57 14.87 16.23
CA TYR A 121 -8.85 14.54 14.82
C TYR A 121 -7.60 14.44 13.92
N ILE A 122 -6.52 15.12 14.25
CA ILE A 122 -5.24 15.02 13.51
C ILE A 122 -4.69 13.60 13.62
N GLY A 123 -4.92 12.92 14.75
CA GLY A 123 -4.55 11.52 14.94
C GLY A 123 -5.20 10.59 13.90
N ILE A 124 -6.44 10.88 13.48
CA ILE A 124 -7.13 10.13 12.42
C ILE A 124 -6.41 10.33 11.08
N PHE A 125 -5.97 11.56 10.79
CA PHE A 125 -5.26 11.87 9.54
C PHE A 125 -3.91 11.17 9.44
N ILE A 126 -3.18 11.10 10.54
CA ILE A 126 -1.88 10.42 10.63
C ILE A 126 -2.05 8.90 10.66
N GLY A 127 -3.12 8.39 11.24
CA GLY A 127 -3.38 6.96 11.41
C GLY A 127 -3.39 6.19 10.09
N THR A 128 -3.97 6.78 9.04
CA THR A 128 -4.04 6.14 7.71
C THR A 128 -2.64 5.97 7.07
N PRO A 129 -1.83 7.02 6.85
CA PRO A 129 -0.49 6.86 6.29
C PRO A 129 0.43 6.01 7.18
N ALA A 130 0.30 6.10 8.51
CA ALA A 130 1.07 5.26 9.42
C ALA A 130 0.72 3.77 9.26
N SER A 131 -0.57 3.44 9.10
CA SER A 131 -0.99 2.05 8.84
C SER A 131 -0.44 1.50 7.53
N TRP A 132 -0.40 2.30 6.47
CA TRP A 132 0.17 1.90 5.19
C TRP A 132 1.68 1.69 5.26
N ALA A 133 2.40 2.56 5.99
CA ALA A 133 3.83 2.41 6.22
C ALA A 133 4.15 1.10 6.95
N LEU A 134 3.44 0.81 8.04
CA LEU A 134 3.62 -0.43 8.79
C LEU A 134 3.22 -1.67 7.98
N ASN A 135 2.10 -1.62 7.26
CA ASN A 135 1.67 -2.75 6.44
C ASN A 135 2.64 -3.03 5.29
N SER A 136 3.26 -2.00 4.70
CA SER A 136 4.30 -2.17 3.69
C SER A 136 5.53 -2.91 4.22
N ILE A 137 5.87 -2.71 5.51
CA ILE A 137 6.96 -3.45 6.17
C ILE A 137 6.59 -4.93 6.29
N PHE A 138 5.37 -5.27 6.71
CA PHE A 138 4.91 -6.67 6.77
C PHE A 138 4.90 -7.31 5.38
N GLY A 139 4.44 -6.61 4.36
CA GLY A 139 4.51 -7.05 2.96
C GLY A 139 5.94 -7.36 2.52
N MET A 140 6.89 -6.47 2.85
CA MET A 140 8.31 -6.65 2.57
C MET A 140 8.90 -7.86 3.30
N ILE A 141 8.59 -8.03 4.59
CA ILE A 141 9.03 -9.19 5.38
C ILE A 141 8.52 -10.48 4.75
N ARG A 142 7.22 -10.54 4.39
CA ARG A 142 6.65 -11.72 3.73
C ARG A 142 7.32 -12.00 2.39
N TYR A 143 7.55 -10.98 1.58
CA TYR A 143 8.23 -11.14 0.30
C TYR A 143 9.66 -11.66 0.47
N LYS A 144 10.45 -11.06 1.39
CA LYS A 144 11.83 -11.46 1.68
C LYS A 144 11.95 -12.86 2.29
N SER A 145 10.94 -13.35 3.00
CA SER A 145 10.94 -14.71 3.57
C SER A 145 11.03 -15.83 2.52
N GLY A 146 10.73 -15.52 1.26
CA GLY A 146 10.77 -16.49 0.15
C GLY A 146 9.67 -17.54 0.16
N LYS A 147 8.85 -17.63 1.20
CA LYS A 147 7.80 -18.66 1.35
C LYS A 147 6.75 -18.65 0.23
N TRP A 148 6.57 -17.53 -0.46
CA TRP A 148 5.70 -17.45 -1.63
C TRP A 148 6.21 -18.29 -2.81
N LYS A 149 7.53 -18.52 -2.91
CA LYS A 149 8.15 -19.35 -3.96
C LYS A 149 7.79 -20.82 -3.78
N GLU A 150 7.78 -21.30 -2.54
CA GLU A 150 7.44 -22.70 -2.20
C GLU A 150 5.99 -23.02 -2.54
N LYS A 151 5.06 -22.12 -2.24
CA LYS A 151 3.63 -22.32 -2.57
C LYS A 151 3.37 -22.44 -4.07
N CYS A 152 4.14 -21.72 -4.88
CA CYS A 152 4.02 -21.82 -6.32
C CYS A 152 4.49 -23.17 -6.86
N LEU A 153 5.59 -23.70 -6.33
CA LEU A 153 6.15 -24.99 -6.74
C LEU A 153 5.22 -26.15 -6.38
N ILE A 154 4.55 -26.09 -5.23
CA ILE A 154 3.56 -27.09 -4.82
C ILE A 154 2.38 -27.11 -5.80
N LYS A 155 1.83 -25.94 -6.13
CA LYS A 155 0.71 -25.82 -7.06
C LYS A 155 1.05 -26.28 -8.48
N GLN A 156 2.29 -26.09 -8.93
CA GLN A 156 2.76 -26.61 -10.22
C GLN A 156 2.85 -28.14 -10.21
N ARG A 157 3.27 -28.77 -9.11
CA ARG A 157 3.29 -30.23 -8.98
C ARG A 157 1.89 -30.83 -9.03
N GLU A 158 0.93 -30.29 -8.30
CA GLU A 158 -0.46 -30.78 -8.30
C GLU A 158 -1.09 -30.73 -9.70
N VAL A 159 -0.73 -29.73 -10.52
CA VAL A 159 -1.24 -29.61 -11.92
C VAL A 159 -0.58 -30.62 -12.87
N VAL A 160 0.62 -31.10 -12.58
CA VAL A 160 1.36 -32.04 -13.44
C VAL A 160 1.02 -33.50 -13.08
N GLU A 161 0.65 -33.76 -11.81
CA GLU A 161 0.36 -35.12 -11.29
C GLU A 161 -1.15 -35.49 -11.36
N GLY A 162 -2.06 -34.55 -11.66
CA GLY A 162 -3.51 -34.76 -11.85
C GLY A 162 -3.95 -34.68 -13.30
#